data_0add0189dc95dc8667f66e06302a13d9
#
_entry.id   0add0189dc95dc8667f66e06302a13d9
#
_cell.length_a   1.000
_cell.length_b   1.000
_cell.length_c   1.000
_cell.angle_alpha   90.00
_cell.angle_beta   90.00
_cell.angle_gamma   90.00
#
_symmetry.space_group_name_H-M   'P 1'
#
loop_
_entity.id
_entity.type
_entity.pdbx_description
1 polymer ?
#
loop_
_entity_poly.entity_id
_entity_poly.type
_entity_poly.pdbx_seq_one_letter_code
_entity_poly.pdbx_strand_id
1 'polypeptide(L)'
;RLPLPMSIINELVDLVKNGKGTIEDIKNKTLFDKVETNLEKYLVNGYSNLLAQLVAYIIDNGLSFGDRVSSDNRVLIIDEINRGNIANIFGELITLIEPSKRAGEPDALSVTLPYTKKPFSVPSNLYLLGTMNTADKSLAQVDIALRRRFEFVEMMPDYEVLKSIPKIQGIDISRLAKAINQRIELLFDREHTIGHSFFLPLITEPTIEKLGEIFELQILPLLEEYFFEDWERVGQVLGDHLKAPSNKAEKDHRFIIEKYSTSEI
;
A
#
# COMPACT_ATOMS: atom_id res chain seq x y z
N ARG A 1 -3.12 6.31 8.48
CA ARG A 1 -2.13 5.22 8.24
C ARG A 1 -1.72 4.69 9.61
N LEU A 2 -1.98 3.42 9.88
CA LEU A 2 -1.49 2.78 11.10
C LEU A 2 -0.08 2.26 10.81
N PRO A 3 0.94 2.64 11.59
CA PRO A 3 2.26 2.07 11.44
C PRO A 3 2.19 0.58 11.70
N LEU A 4 2.86 -0.21 10.85
CA LEU A 4 2.99 -1.65 11.05
C LEU A 4 4.08 -1.87 12.11
N PRO A 5 3.75 -2.35 13.32
CA PRO A 5 4.75 -2.57 14.36
C PRO A 5 5.71 -3.70 13.96
N MET A 6 7.00 -3.52 14.20
CA MET A 6 8.01 -4.57 14.00
C MET A 6 7.72 -5.84 14.80
N SER A 7 7.05 -5.71 15.93
CA SER A 7 6.59 -6.86 16.73
C SER A 7 5.74 -7.83 15.92
N ILE A 8 4.90 -7.34 15.01
CA ILE A 8 4.08 -8.18 14.12
C ILE A 8 4.98 -9.01 13.19
N ILE A 9 5.99 -8.39 12.58
CA ILE A 9 6.90 -9.07 11.66
C ILE A 9 7.69 -10.14 12.41
N ASN A 10 8.21 -9.80 13.58
CA ASN A 10 8.97 -10.73 14.43
C ASN A 10 8.13 -11.94 14.81
N GLU A 11 6.92 -11.71 15.30
CA GLU A 11 6.02 -12.80 15.72
C GLU A 11 5.62 -13.68 14.52
N LEU A 12 5.37 -13.10 13.35
CA LEU A 12 5.11 -13.85 12.13
C LEU A 12 6.31 -14.71 11.70
N VAL A 13 7.52 -14.17 11.77
CA VAL A 13 8.76 -14.92 11.48
C VAL A 13 8.91 -16.08 12.45
N ASP A 14 8.70 -15.85 13.75
CA ASP A 14 8.79 -16.87 14.78
C ASP A 14 7.72 -17.97 14.60
N LEU A 15 6.49 -17.59 14.27
CA LEU A 15 5.43 -18.55 13.97
C LEU A 15 5.77 -19.46 12.79
N VAL A 16 6.35 -18.90 11.73
CA VAL A 16 6.76 -19.68 10.55
C VAL A 16 7.98 -20.54 10.85
N LYS A 17 9.02 -20.00 11.50
CA LYS A 17 10.23 -20.75 11.89
C LYS A 17 9.91 -21.91 12.84
N ASN A 18 8.97 -21.74 13.74
CA ASN A 18 8.56 -22.77 14.69
C ASN A 18 7.51 -23.75 14.11
N GLY A 19 7.19 -23.66 12.82
CA GLY A 19 6.26 -24.57 12.14
C GLY A 19 4.80 -24.43 12.58
N LYS A 20 4.45 -23.34 13.29
CA LYS A 20 3.07 -23.07 13.73
C LYS A 20 2.21 -22.44 12.64
N GLY A 21 2.82 -21.84 11.63
CA GLY A 21 2.17 -21.26 10.47
C GLY A 21 3.11 -21.33 9.26
N THR A 22 2.58 -21.00 8.08
CA THR A 22 3.34 -20.94 6.84
C THR A 22 3.24 -19.57 6.19
N ILE A 23 4.18 -19.24 5.30
CA ILE A 23 4.12 -18.00 4.50
C ILE A 23 2.82 -17.98 3.67
N GLU A 24 2.40 -19.14 3.17
CA GLU A 24 1.15 -19.30 2.44
C GLU A 24 -0.08 -19.01 3.31
N ASP A 25 -0.05 -19.36 4.59
CA ASP A 25 -1.13 -19.04 5.53
C ASP A 25 -1.25 -17.52 5.78
N ILE A 26 -0.13 -16.82 5.83
CA ILE A 26 -0.12 -15.35 5.93
C ILE A 26 -0.72 -14.76 4.67
N LYS A 27 -0.26 -15.20 3.49
CA LYS A 27 -0.70 -14.72 2.18
C LYS A 27 -2.19 -14.96 1.95
N ASN A 28 -2.65 -16.16 2.27
CA ASN A 28 -4.03 -16.61 2.08
C ASN A 28 -4.96 -16.22 3.25
N LYS A 29 -4.44 -15.50 4.26
CA LYS A 29 -5.21 -15.00 5.43
C LYS A 29 -5.80 -16.10 6.31
N THR A 30 -5.25 -17.31 6.23
CA THR A 30 -5.68 -18.49 6.98
C THR A 30 -4.88 -18.73 8.27
N LEU A 31 -3.90 -17.86 8.56
CA LEU A 31 -3.01 -18.01 9.73
C LEU A 31 -3.81 -18.09 11.03
N PHE A 32 -4.79 -17.20 11.22
CA PHE A 32 -5.60 -17.11 12.45
C PHE A 32 -6.62 -18.27 12.62
N ASP A 33 -6.81 -19.08 11.59
CA ASP A 33 -7.63 -20.28 11.67
C ASP A 33 -6.81 -21.49 12.20
N LYS A 34 -5.49 -21.35 12.23
CA LYS A 34 -4.53 -22.40 12.63
C LYS A 34 -3.79 -22.09 13.92
N VAL A 35 -3.63 -20.80 14.25
CA VAL A 35 -2.77 -20.36 15.36
C VAL A 35 -3.49 -19.34 16.21
N GLU A 36 -3.51 -19.60 17.52
CA GLU A 36 -3.87 -18.58 18.51
C GLU A 36 -2.67 -17.65 18.72
N THR A 37 -2.86 -16.37 18.48
CA THR A 37 -1.83 -15.32 18.59
C THR A 37 -2.46 -14.02 19.03
N ASN A 38 -1.68 -13.16 19.69
CA ASN A 38 -2.08 -11.81 20.08
C ASN A 38 -1.98 -10.79 18.94
N LEU A 39 -1.59 -11.23 17.74
CA LEU A 39 -1.50 -10.35 16.57
C LEU A 39 -2.89 -9.81 16.20
N GLU A 40 -2.91 -8.56 15.82
CA GLU A 40 -4.14 -7.92 15.34
C GLU A 40 -4.51 -8.46 13.94
N LYS A 41 -5.52 -9.33 13.89
CA LYS A 41 -5.97 -10.03 12.68
C LYS A 41 -6.20 -9.07 11.51
N TYR A 42 -6.76 -7.90 11.75
CA TYR A 42 -7.06 -6.95 10.67
C TYR A 42 -5.78 -6.34 10.07
N LEU A 43 -4.73 -6.09 10.86
CA LEU A 43 -3.45 -5.60 10.37
C LEU A 43 -2.73 -6.67 9.55
N VAL A 44 -2.63 -7.89 10.07
CA VAL A 44 -1.97 -8.97 9.35
C VAL A 44 -2.68 -9.26 8.04
N ASN A 45 -4.00 -9.38 8.07
CA ASN A 45 -4.79 -9.67 6.87
C ASN A 45 -4.84 -8.48 5.90
N GLY A 46 -4.80 -7.25 6.39
CA GLY A 46 -4.75 -6.03 5.56
C GLY A 46 -3.45 -5.86 4.79
N TYR A 47 -2.34 -6.36 5.34
CA TYR A 47 -1.02 -6.30 4.72
C TYR A 47 -0.46 -7.69 4.36
N SER A 48 -1.32 -8.69 4.16
CA SER A 48 -0.95 -10.10 4.03
C SER A 48 0.10 -10.36 2.93
N ASN A 49 -0.03 -9.75 1.76
CA ASN A 49 0.91 -9.91 0.67
C ASN A 49 2.28 -9.31 0.99
N LEU A 50 2.32 -8.13 1.59
CA LEU A 50 3.57 -7.48 2.02
C LEU A 50 4.24 -8.29 3.12
N LEU A 51 3.46 -8.66 4.14
CA LEU A 51 3.97 -9.43 5.28
C LEU A 51 4.47 -10.81 4.87
N ALA A 52 3.77 -11.51 3.98
CA ALA A 52 4.21 -12.80 3.47
C ALA A 52 5.57 -12.69 2.75
N GLN A 53 5.75 -11.67 1.91
CA GLN A 53 7.01 -11.44 1.21
C GLN A 53 8.15 -11.04 2.16
N LEU A 54 7.88 -10.15 3.13
CA LEU A 54 8.87 -9.76 4.14
C LEU A 54 9.30 -10.94 5.00
N VAL A 55 8.35 -11.75 5.46
CA VAL A 55 8.64 -12.95 6.26
C VAL A 55 9.44 -13.97 5.44
N ALA A 56 9.07 -14.20 4.18
CA ALA A 56 9.81 -15.06 3.26
C ALA A 56 11.25 -14.58 3.10
N TYR A 57 11.42 -13.31 2.76
CA TYR A 57 12.74 -12.69 2.57
C TYR A 57 13.62 -12.83 3.83
N ILE A 58 13.06 -12.56 5.01
CA ILE A 58 13.77 -12.68 6.29
C ILE A 58 14.23 -14.12 6.53
N ILE A 59 13.36 -15.10 6.24
CA ILE A 59 13.66 -16.52 6.43
C ILE A 59 14.70 -17.01 5.42
N ASP A 60 14.50 -16.69 4.13
CA ASP A 60 15.36 -17.15 3.03
C ASP A 60 16.79 -16.59 3.14
N ASN A 61 16.95 -15.38 3.67
CA ASN A 61 18.26 -14.77 3.89
C ASN A 61 18.85 -15.07 5.27
N GLY A 62 18.24 -15.98 6.04
CA GLY A 62 18.74 -16.37 7.35
C GLY A 62 18.76 -15.23 8.37
N LEU A 63 17.96 -14.18 8.15
CA LEU A 63 17.91 -13.04 9.05
C LEU A 63 17.20 -13.51 10.33
N SER A 64 17.91 -13.48 11.46
CA SER A 64 17.33 -13.78 12.78
C SER A 64 17.20 -12.48 13.57
N PHE A 65 16.04 -12.26 14.14
CA PHE A 65 15.79 -11.11 15.01
C PHE A 65 16.18 -11.39 16.49
N GLY A 66 16.75 -12.57 16.78
CA GLY A 66 16.88 -13.04 18.15
C GLY A 66 18.29 -13.25 18.72
N ASP A 67 19.34 -13.43 17.92
CA ASP A 67 20.61 -13.95 18.44
C ASP A 67 21.87 -13.08 18.25
N ARG A 68 21.72 -11.82 17.84
CA ARG A 68 22.86 -10.89 17.88
C ARG A 68 22.74 -9.98 19.10
N VAL A 69 23.66 -10.21 20.02
CA VAL A 69 23.88 -9.42 21.22
C VAL A 69 23.81 -7.91 20.89
N SER A 70 22.79 -7.24 21.43
CA SER A 70 22.71 -5.81 21.75
C SER A 70 22.63 -4.76 20.66
N SER A 71 22.07 -4.99 19.48
CA SER A 71 21.54 -3.85 18.72
C SER A 71 20.13 -4.16 18.23
N ASP A 72 19.14 -3.51 18.82
CA ASP A 72 17.77 -3.58 18.32
C ASP A 72 17.74 -3.26 16.83
N ASN A 73 17.06 -4.10 16.04
CA ASN A 73 16.83 -3.78 14.65
C ASN A 73 16.04 -2.48 14.54
N ARG A 74 16.44 -1.62 13.64
CA ARG A 74 15.83 -0.32 13.41
C ARG A 74 15.26 -0.27 12.01
N VAL A 75 14.08 0.33 11.86
CA VAL A 75 13.45 0.56 10.57
C VAL A 75 13.32 2.06 10.37
N LEU A 76 13.92 2.56 9.28
CA LEU A 76 13.69 3.92 8.81
C LEU A 76 12.62 3.88 7.71
N ILE A 77 11.48 4.47 7.99
CA ILE A 77 10.39 4.61 7.03
C ILE A 77 10.50 5.96 6.36
N ILE A 78 10.59 5.96 5.04
CA ILE A 78 10.63 7.16 4.21
C ILE A 78 9.35 7.17 3.40
N ASP A 79 8.37 7.96 3.86
CA ASP A 79 7.09 8.09 3.17
C ASP A 79 7.26 8.98 1.94
N GLU A 80 6.66 8.56 0.82
CA GLU A 80 6.73 9.24 -0.48
C GLU A 80 8.17 9.54 -0.93
N ILE A 81 9.01 8.52 -0.92
CA ILE A 81 10.43 8.60 -1.22
C ILE A 81 10.72 9.23 -2.60
N ASN A 82 9.79 9.14 -3.55
CA ASN A 82 9.92 9.71 -4.89
C ASN A 82 9.56 11.20 -4.98
N ARG A 83 9.04 11.84 -3.93
CA ARG A 83 8.74 13.29 -3.94
C ARG A 83 9.99 14.17 -3.88
N GLY A 84 11.12 13.63 -3.52
CA GLY A 84 12.39 14.33 -3.54
C GLY A 84 13.35 13.78 -4.59
N ASN A 85 14.36 14.56 -4.97
CA ASN A 85 15.47 14.04 -5.74
C ASN A 85 16.34 13.15 -4.85
N ILE A 86 16.06 11.86 -4.86
CA ILE A 86 16.67 10.88 -3.96
C ILE A 86 18.17 10.78 -4.17
N ALA A 87 18.62 10.86 -5.43
CA ALA A 87 20.05 10.87 -5.74
C ALA A 87 20.76 12.04 -5.06
N ASN A 88 20.13 13.21 -5.02
CA ASN A 88 20.68 14.38 -4.34
C ASN A 88 20.56 14.26 -2.80
N ILE A 89 19.47 13.68 -2.28
CA ILE A 89 19.24 13.52 -0.84
C ILE A 89 20.23 12.53 -0.26
N PHE A 90 20.37 11.36 -0.85
CA PHE A 90 21.32 10.35 -0.40
C PHE A 90 22.75 10.67 -0.84
N GLY A 91 22.93 11.31 -2.01
CA GLY A 91 24.24 11.61 -2.54
C GLY A 91 25.16 10.37 -2.51
N GLU A 92 26.35 10.53 -1.97
CA GLU A 92 27.33 9.44 -1.80
C GLU A 92 26.87 8.35 -0.79
N LEU A 93 25.89 8.67 0.09
CA LEU A 93 25.34 7.70 1.04
C LEU A 93 24.56 6.59 0.35
N ILE A 94 24.14 6.78 -0.91
CA ILE A 94 23.40 5.77 -1.68
C ILE A 94 24.15 4.45 -1.80
N THR A 95 25.48 4.48 -1.80
CA THR A 95 26.31 3.27 -1.83
C THR A 95 26.31 2.56 -0.48
N LEU A 96 26.22 3.31 0.62
CA LEU A 96 26.27 2.76 1.98
C LEU A 96 24.99 1.99 2.36
N ILE A 97 23.89 2.20 1.65
CA ILE A 97 22.65 1.46 1.92
C ILE A 97 22.67 0.03 1.38
N GLU A 98 23.63 -0.29 0.49
CA GLU A 98 23.81 -1.67 0.01
C GLU A 98 24.18 -2.59 1.17
N PRO A 99 23.56 -3.78 1.28
CA PRO A 99 23.81 -4.71 2.40
C PRO A 99 25.29 -5.01 2.63
N SER A 100 26.05 -5.27 1.56
CA SER A 100 27.49 -5.61 1.66
C SER A 100 28.39 -4.45 2.08
N LYS A 101 27.91 -3.20 1.98
CA LYS A 101 28.67 -1.98 2.29
C LYS A 101 28.39 -1.42 3.68
N ARG A 102 27.51 -2.08 4.43
CA ARG A 102 27.13 -1.66 5.78
C ARG A 102 28.20 -1.96 6.81
N ALA A 103 28.17 -1.25 7.93
CA ALA A 103 29.11 -1.44 9.01
C ALA A 103 29.05 -2.89 9.55
N GLY A 104 30.21 -3.52 9.67
CA GLY A 104 30.35 -4.90 10.11
C GLY A 104 30.34 -5.95 9.00
N GLU A 105 30.08 -5.56 7.77
CA GLU A 105 30.12 -6.43 6.59
C GLU A 105 31.54 -6.49 5.99
N PRO A 106 31.89 -7.55 5.22
CA PRO A 106 33.24 -7.71 4.66
C PRO A 106 33.71 -6.54 3.78
N ASP A 107 32.80 -5.93 3.04
CA ASP A 107 33.06 -4.81 2.13
C ASP A 107 32.59 -3.47 2.71
N ALA A 108 32.50 -3.36 4.05
CA ALA A 108 32.00 -2.16 4.70
C ALA A 108 32.70 -0.88 4.22
N LEU A 109 31.90 0.14 3.96
CA LEU A 109 32.38 1.46 3.56
C LEU A 109 31.99 2.52 4.58
N SER A 110 32.82 3.54 4.68
CA SER A 110 32.49 4.77 5.40
C SER A 110 32.77 5.98 4.51
N VAL A 111 31.99 7.03 4.65
CA VAL A 111 32.20 8.32 3.98
C VAL A 111 32.41 9.40 5.03
N THR A 112 33.12 10.46 4.66
CA THR A 112 33.29 11.62 5.54
C THR A 112 32.18 12.61 5.27
N LEU A 113 31.34 12.86 6.27
CA LEU A 113 30.24 13.81 6.14
C LEU A 113 30.76 15.23 5.81
N PRO A 114 30.17 15.93 4.84
CA PRO A 114 30.70 17.18 4.33
C PRO A 114 30.75 18.31 5.38
N TYR A 115 29.78 18.37 6.27
CA TYR A 115 29.68 19.42 7.28
C TYR A 115 30.42 19.09 8.58
N THR A 116 30.15 17.92 9.15
CA THR A 116 30.71 17.53 10.45
C THR A 116 32.13 16.99 10.36
N LYS A 117 32.60 16.65 9.17
CA LYS A 117 33.90 16.00 8.88
C LYS A 117 34.10 14.68 9.65
N LYS A 118 33.02 14.07 10.14
CA LYS A 118 33.07 12.80 10.85
C LYS A 118 32.84 11.65 9.87
N PRO A 119 33.49 10.48 10.11
CA PRO A 119 33.19 9.28 9.34
C PRO A 119 31.75 8.82 9.65
N PHE A 120 31.07 8.38 8.62
CA PHE A 120 29.70 7.88 8.69
C PHE A 120 29.60 6.56 7.94
N SER A 121 28.91 5.59 8.51
CA SER A 121 28.55 4.33 7.89
C SER A 121 27.10 3.97 8.26
N VAL A 122 26.46 3.19 7.43
CA VAL A 122 25.10 2.67 7.70
C VAL A 122 25.25 1.36 8.48
N PRO A 123 24.63 1.22 9.64
CA PRO A 123 24.71 -0.01 10.42
C PRO A 123 23.92 -1.15 9.74
N SER A 124 24.39 -2.40 9.95
CA SER A 124 23.76 -3.58 9.34
C SER A 124 22.35 -3.87 9.86
N ASN A 125 22.03 -3.40 11.07
CA ASN A 125 20.71 -3.55 11.71
C ASN A 125 19.67 -2.47 11.30
N LEU A 126 20.00 -1.59 10.34
CA LEU A 126 19.08 -0.58 9.84
C LEU A 126 18.36 -1.09 8.58
N TYR A 127 17.05 -1.16 8.63
CA TYR A 127 16.18 -1.47 7.50
C TYR A 127 15.57 -0.18 6.93
N LEU A 128 15.54 -0.08 5.61
CA LEU A 128 14.95 1.06 4.93
C LEU A 128 13.67 0.61 4.24
N LEU A 129 12.57 1.26 4.58
CA LEU A 129 11.26 1.05 3.94
C LEU A 129 10.83 2.36 3.29
N GLY A 130 10.80 2.39 1.96
CA GLY A 130 10.27 3.51 1.19
C GLY A 130 8.84 3.25 0.74
N THR A 131 7.95 4.23 0.87
CA THR A 131 6.67 4.21 0.19
C THR A 131 6.71 5.18 -0.99
N MET A 132 6.01 4.88 -2.06
CA MET A 132 5.86 5.79 -3.18
C MET A 132 4.49 5.65 -3.82
N ASN A 133 3.98 6.75 -4.35
CA ASN A 133 2.83 6.77 -5.23
C ASN A 133 3.33 6.85 -6.68
N THR A 134 3.08 5.80 -7.47
CA THR A 134 3.48 5.73 -8.87
C THR A 134 2.50 6.44 -9.81
N ALA A 135 1.28 6.73 -9.34
CA ALA A 135 0.27 7.45 -10.10
C ALA A 135 0.66 8.91 -10.37
N ASP A 136 1.45 9.52 -9.49
CA ASP A 136 1.88 10.91 -9.66
C ASP A 136 3.05 11.00 -10.64
N LYS A 137 2.73 11.20 -11.92
CA LYS A 137 3.72 11.33 -13.01
C LYS A 137 4.58 12.62 -12.93
N SER A 138 4.19 13.58 -12.09
CA SER A 138 4.96 14.79 -11.85
C SER A 138 6.19 14.54 -10.97
N LEU A 139 6.22 13.40 -10.28
CA LEU A 139 7.30 13.02 -9.39
C LEU A 139 8.47 12.40 -10.16
N ALA A 140 9.66 12.61 -9.64
CA ALA A 140 10.87 12.07 -10.24
C ALA A 140 10.78 10.55 -10.39
N GLN A 141 11.05 10.05 -11.59
CA GLN A 141 11.22 8.61 -11.77
C GLN A 141 12.34 8.13 -10.84
N VAL A 142 12.08 7.02 -10.15
CA VAL A 142 13.10 6.43 -9.29
C VAL A 142 14.34 6.11 -10.11
N ASP A 143 15.46 6.74 -9.75
CA ASP A 143 16.75 6.56 -10.41
C ASP A 143 17.12 5.06 -10.49
N ILE A 144 17.75 4.67 -11.59
CA ILE A 144 18.25 3.31 -11.80
C ILE A 144 19.18 2.86 -10.67
N ALA A 145 19.92 3.79 -10.08
CA ALA A 145 20.79 3.50 -8.93
C ALA A 145 20.02 3.01 -7.71
N LEU A 146 18.82 3.53 -7.47
CA LEU A 146 17.92 3.10 -6.41
C LEU A 146 17.23 1.78 -6.75
N ARG A 147 16.81 1.61 -7.99
CA ARG A 147 16.17 0.36 -8.43
C ARG A 147 17.02 -0.88 -8.19
N ARG A 148 18.35 -0.72 -8.17
CA ARG A 148 19.28 -1.82 -7.88
C ARG A 148 19.49 -2.09 -6.39
N ARG A 149 19.08 -1.16 -5.51
CA ARG A 149 19.32 -1.20 -4.07
C ARG A 149 18.07 -1.46 -3.23
N PHE A 150 16.90 -1.30 -3.84
CA PHE A 150 15.62 -1.56 -3.21
C PHE A 150 14.89 -2.68 -3.93
N GLU A 151 14.23 -3.52 -3.16
CA GLU A 151 13.22 -4.44 -3.67
C GLU A 151 11.89 -3.69 -3.78
N PHE A 152 11.25 -3.82 -4.93
CA PHE A 152 9.99 -3.14 -5.21
C PHE A 152 8.82 -4.10 -5.04
N VAL A 153 7.93 -3.73 -4.14
CA VAL A 153 6.71 -4.48 -3.87
C VAL A 153 5.52 -3.64 -4.31
N GLU A 154 4.79 -4.13 -5.30
CA GLU A 154 3.58 -3.47 -5.77
C GLU A 154 2.42 -3.73 -4.81
N MET A 155 1.72 -2.67 -4.40
CA MET A 155 0.57 -2.76 -3.51
C MET A 155 -0.72 -2.41 -4.27
N MET A 156 -1.26 -3.40 -4.96
CA MET A 156 -2.56 -3.28 -5.63
C MET A 156 -3.73 -3.35 -4.63
N PRO A 157 -4.90 -2.80 -5.01
CA PRO A 157 -6.11 -2.92 -4.21
C PRO A 157 -6.44 -4.38 -3.87
N ASP A 158 -6.59 -4.68 -2.59
CA ASP A 158 -6.96 -6.01 -2.11
C ASP A 158 -8.49 -6.09 -1.91
N TYR A 159 -9.16 -6.70 -2.87
CA TYR A 159 -10.62 -6.87 -2.83
C TYR A 159 -11.08 -7.95 -1.85
N GLU A 160 -10.19 -8.84 -1.39
CA GLU A 160 -10.53 -9.89 -0.42
C GLU A 160 -10.86 -9.28 0.95
N VAL A 161 -10.16 -8.20 1.33
CA VAL A 161 -10.45 -7.45 2.57
C VAL A 161 -11.89 -6.93 2.56
N LEU A 162 -12.37 -6.49 1.41
CA LEU A 162 -13.71 -5.93 1.26
C LEU A 162 -14.83 -6.95 1.34
N LYS A 163 -14.53 -8.25 1.20
CA LYS A 163 -15.53 -9.34 1.39
C LYS A 163 -16.03 -9.45 2.83
N SER A 164 -15.32 -8.87 3.78
CA SER A 164 -15.76 -8.80 5.18
C SER A 164 -16.92 -7.81 5.39
N ILE A 165 -17.13 -6.89 4.43
CA ILE A 165 -18.22 -5.92 4.47
C ILE A 165 -19.52 -6.64 4.06
N PRO A 166 -20.59 -6.59 4.88
CA PRO A 166 -21.87 -7.16 4.50
C PRO A 166 -22.44 -6.44 3.27
N LYS A 167 -23.28 -7.11 2.51
CA LYS A 167 -23.95 -6.46 1.37
C LYS A 167 -24.84 -5.33 1.87
N ILE A 168 -24.66 -4.15 1.30
CA ILE A 168 -25.40 -2.94 1.63
C ILE A 168 -26.53 -2.80 0.60
N GLN A 169 -27.78 -3.00 1.01
CA GLN A 169 -28.95 -3.01 0.11
C GLN A 169 -28.76 -3.89 -1.15
N GLY A 170 -28.07 -5.03 -0.99
CA GLY A 170 -27.78 -5.93 -2.09
C GLY A 170 -26.46 -5.64 -2.84
N ILE A 171 -25.80 -4.50 -2.59
CA ILE A 171 -24.55 -4.11 -3.20
C ILE A 171 -23.40 -4.87 -2.53
N ASP A 172 -22.60 -5.56 -3.33
CA ASP A 172 -21.36 -6.23 -2.94
C ASP A 172 -20.18 -5.26 -3.16
N ILE A 173 -19.61 -4.76 -2.07
CA ILE A 173 -18.58 -3.71 -2.10
C ILE A 173 -17.28 -4.21 -2.78
N SER A 174 -16.92 -5.47 -2.58
CA SER A 174 -15.75 -6.05 -3.25
C SER A 174 -15.91 -6.05 -4.78
N ARG A 175 -17.11 -6.45 -5.26
CA ARG A 175 -17.43 -6.45 -6.69
C ARG A 175 -17.55 -5.04 -7.26
N LEU A 176 -18.13 -4.12 -6.50
CA LEU A 176 -18.26 -2.71 -6.88
C LEU A 176 -16.87 -2.07 -7.09
N ALA A 177 -15.99 -2.16 -6.08
CA ALA A 177 -14.63 -1.63 -6.15
C ALA A 177 -13.84 -2.25 -7.32
N LYS A 178 -13.96 -3.56 -7.51
CA LYS A 178 -13.31 -4.25 -8.63
C LYS A 178 -13.82 -3.76 -9.99
N ALA A 179 -15.13 -3.57 -10.14
CA ALA A 179 -15.72 -3.11 -11.41
C ALA A 179 -15.29 -1.67 -11.74
N ILE A 180 -15.23 -0.79 -10.74
CA ILE A 180 -14.74 0.58 -10.90
C ILE A 180 -13.28 0.54 -11.36
N ASN A 181 -12.42 -0.19 -10.66
CA ASN A 181 -11.00 -0.25 -10.99
C ASN A 181 -10.72 -0.87 -12.36
N GLN A 182 -11.46 -1.89 -12.77
CA GLN A 182 -11.37 -2.44 -14.14
C GLN A 182 -11.68 -1.38 -15.21
N ARG A 183 -12.63 -0.49 -14.94
CA ARG A 183 -12.97 0.61 -15.87
C ARG A 183 -11.91 1.71 -15.84
N ILE A 184 -11.34 2.02 -14.67
CA ILE A 184 -10.21 2.95 -14.55
C ILE A 184 -9.00 2.43 -15.33
N GLU A 185 -8.65 1.16 -15.18
CA GLU A 185 -7.54 0.54 -15.93
C GLU A 185 -7.72 0.66 -17.44
N LEU A 186 -8.95 0.50 -17.94
CA LEU A 186 -9.27 0.57 -19.37
C LEU A 186 -9.31 2.01 -19.91
N LEU A 187 -9.79 2.96 -19.12
CA LEU A 187 -10.03 4.34 -19.55
C LEU A 187 -8.87 5.29 -19.23
N PHE A 188 -8.02 4.89 -18.31
CA PHE A 188 -6.89 5.70 -17.86
C PHE A 188 -5.62 4.84 -17.74
N ASP A 189 -5.34 4.27 -16.57
CA ASP A 189 -4.25 3.31 -16.39
C ASP A 189 -4.42 2.53 -15.08
N ARG A 190 -3.50 1.57 -14.85
CA ARG A 190 -3.49 0.68 -13.70
C ARG A 190 -3.05 1.38 -12.41
N GLU A 191 -2.23 2.40 -12.52
CA GLU A 191 -1.61 3.08 -11.36
C GLU A 191 -2.62 3.97 -10.63
N HIS A 192 -3.71 4.36 -11.30
CA HIS A 192 -4.77 5.20 -10.75
C HIS A 192 -5.96 4.42 -10.17
N THR A 193 -5.81 3.11 -9.97
CA THR A 193 -6.86 2.32 -9.34
C THR A 193 -7.16 2.78 -7.91
N ILE A 194 -8.44 2.80 -7.55
CA ILE A 194 -8.92 3.22 -6.23
C ILE A 194 -8.54 2.15 -5.21
N GLY A 195 -7.84 2.56 -4.15
CA GLY A 195 -7.44 1.67 -3.06
C GLY A 195 -8.64 1.12 -2.28
N HIS A 196 -8.54 -0.12 -1.80
CA HIS A 196 -9.55 -0.72 -0.94
C HIS A 196 -9.76 0.05 0.38
N SER A 197 -8.77 0.84 0.79
CA SER A 197 -8.81 1.65 2.00
C SER A 197 -9.96 2.64 2.06
N PHE A 198 -10.42 3.15 0.92
CA PHE A 198 -11.57 4.04 0.85
C PHE A 198 -12.85 3.39 1.41
N PHE A 199 -13.00 2.08 1.24
CA PHE A 199 -14.19 1.34 1.63
C PHE A 199 -14.09 0.71 3.04
N LEU A 200 -12.93 0.77 3.71
CA LEU A 200 -12.75 0.18 5.04
C LEU A 200 -13.69 0.76 6.12
N PRO A 201 -14.10 2.04 6.09
CA PRO A 201 -15.08 2.55 7.04
C PRO A 201 -16.41 1.77 7.03
N LEU A 202 -16.76 1.12 5.91
CA LEU A 202 -17.96 0.29 5.79
C LEU A 202 -17.88 -1.03 6.58
N ILE A 203 -16.72 -1.40 7.11
CA ILE A 203 -16.60 -2.54 8.03
C ILE A 203 -17.32 -2.23 9.34
N THR A 204 -17.21 -0.99 9.81
CA THR A 204 -17.81 -0.55 11.07
C THR A 204 -19.19 0.05 10.87
N GLU A 205 -19.45 0.66 9.73
CA GLU A 205 -20.70 1.34 9.39
C GLU A 205 -21.20 0.93 8.00
N PRO A 206 -21.77 -0.29 7.83
CA PRO A 206 -22.21 -0.81 6.54
C PRO A 206 -23.58 -0.25 6.14
N THR A 207 -23.67 1.07 5.91
CA THR A 207 -24.90 1.77 5.52
C THR A 207 -24.77 2.36 4.12
N ILE A 208 -25.93 2.59 3.46
CA ILE A 208 -25.94 3.20 2.14
C ILE A 208 -25.55 4.68 2.21
N GLU A 209 -25.90 5.33 3.30
CA GLU A 209 -25.55 6.72 3.58
C GLU A 209 -24.02 6.85 3.67
N LYS A 210 -23.35 5.92 4.39
CA LYS A 210 -21.87 5.93 4.49
C LYS A 210 -21.20 5.61 3.16
N LEU A 211 -21.76 4.69 2.39
CA LEU A 211 -21.27 4.42 1.03
C LEU A 211 -21.39 5.67 0.17
N GLY A 212 -22.55 6.36 0.19
CA GLY A 212 -22.77 7.60 -0.53
C GLY A 212 -21.78 8.69 -0.14
N GLU A 213 -21.54 8.88 1.17
CA GLU A 213 -20.53 9.83 1.68
C GLU A 213 -19.13 9.55 1.11
N ILE A 214 -18.73 8.27 1.07
CA ILE A 214 -17.42 7.88 0.51
C ILE A 214 -17.34 8.25 -0.97
N PHE A 215 -18.40 8.00 -1.73
CA PHE A 215 -18.42 8.39 -3.15
C PHE A 215 -18.39 9.90 -3.32
N GLU A 216 -19.28 10.62 -2.65
CA GLU A 216 -19.43 12.06 -2.79
C GLU A 216 -18.18 12.83 -2.37
N LEU A 217 -17.59 12.47 -1.21
CA LEU A 217 -16.51 13.25 -0.63
C LEU A 217 -15.10 12.77 -1.02
N GLN A 218 -14.96 11.54 -1.53
CA GLN A 218 -13.63 10.98 -1.77
C GLN A 218 -13.46 10.42 -3.19
N ILE A 219 -14.37 9.56 -3.67
CA ILE A 219 -14.18 8.87 -4.95
C ILE A 219 -14.49 9.81 -6.13
N LEU A 220 -15.59 10.54 -6.10
CA LEU A 220 -15.95 11.47 -7.17
C LEU A 220 -14.90 12.55 -7.38
N PRO A 221 -14.45 13.30 -6.34
CA PRO A 221 -13.40 14.28 -6.50
C PRO A 221 -12.09 13.69 -7.06
N LEU A 222 -11.76 12.47 -6.66
CA LEU A 222 -10.59 11.78 -7.18
C LEU A 222 -10.71 11.42 -8.67
N LEU A 223 -11.89 10.97 -9.09
CA LEU A 223 -12.16 10.69 -10.52
C LEU A 223 -12.15 11.96 -11.35
N GLU A 224 -12.67 13.07 -10.81
CA GLU A 224 -12.62 14.39 -11.47
C GLU A 224 -11.17 14.81 -11.73
N GLU A 225 -10.30 14.64 -10.74
CA GLU A 225 -8.88 14.93 -10.87
C GLU A 225 -8.22 14.02 -11.93
N TYR A 226 -8.49 12.72 -11.91
CA TYR A 226 -7.90 11.77 -12.85
C TYR A 226 -8.29 12.03 -14.30
N PHE A 227 -9.52 12.41 -14.54
CA PHE A 227 -10.06 12.59 -15.89
C PHE A 227 -10.12 14.06 -16.33
N PHE A 228 -9.50 14.98 -15.58
CA PHE A 228 -9.39 16.39 -15.96
C PHE A 228 -10.75 17.00 -16.34
N GLU A 229 -11.78 16.76 -15.52
CA GLU A 229 -13.16 17.21 -15.75
C GLU A 229 -13.84 16.59 -16.99
N ASP A 230 -13.33 15.49 -17.52
CA ASP A 230 -14.02 14.71 -18.55
C ASP A 230 -15.14 13.87 -17.92
N TRP A 231 -16.28 14.49 -17.77
CA TRP A 231 -17.46 13.92 -17.10
C TRP A 231 -18.03 12.69 -17.83
N GLU A 232 -17.81 12.58 -19.13
CA GLU A 232 -18.22 11.40 -19.87
C GLU A 232 -17.43 10.17 -19.41
N ARG A 233 -16.11 10.31 -19.23
CA ARG A 233 -15.27 9.23 -18.68
C ARG A 233 -15.59 8.92 -17.25
N VAL A 234 -15.82 9.93 -16.40
CA VAL A 234 -16.26 9.71 -15.02
C VAL A 234 -17.57 8.90 -15.00
N GLY A 235 -18.56 9.27 -15.82
CA GLY A 235 -19.80 8.52 -15.97
C GLY A 235 -19.59 7.09 -16.48
N GLN A 236 -18.62 6.87 -17.38
CA GLN A 236 -18.26 5.51 -17.84
C GLN A 236 -17.65 4.67 -16.73
N VAL A 237 -16.77 5.24 -15.90
CA VAL A 237 -16.18 4.55 -14.73
C VAL A 237 -17.27 4.15 -13.74
N LEU A 238 -18.19 5.04 -13.44
CA LEU A 238 -19.32 4.79 -12.51
C LEU A 238 -20.39 3.88 -13.11
N GLY A 239 -20.36 3.64 -14.41
CA GLY A 239 -21.34 2.79 -15.10
C GLY A 239 -22.61 3.52 -15.50
N ASP A 240 -22.60 4.83 -15.57
CA ASP A 240 -23.76 5.64 -15.94
C ASP A 240 -24.32 5.27 -17.32
N HIS A 241 -23.45 4.85 -18.25
CA HIS A 241 -23.84 4.37 -19.57
C HIS A 241 -24.71 3.10 -19.53
N LEU A 242 -24.72 2.37 -18.40
CA LEU A 242 -25.54 1.17 -18.19
C LEU A 242 -26.91 1.48 -17.62
N LYS A 243 -27.14 2.72 -17.14
CA LYS A 243 -28.42 3.16 -16.58
C LYS A 243 -29.46 3.34 -17.69
N ALA A 244 -30.73 3.21 -17.30
CA ALA A 244 -31.82 3.57 -18.21
C ALA A 244 -31.70 5.02 -18.62
N PRO A 245 -32.16 5.40 -19.86
CA PRO A 245 -32.03 6.79 -20.34
C PRO A 245 -32.64 7.84 -19.41
N SER A 246 -33.72 7.49 -18.71
CA SER A 246 -34.37 8.34 -17.72
C SER A 246 -33.57 8.63 -16.47
N ASN A 247 -32.55 7.79 -16.20
CA ASN A 247 -31.72 7.84 -14.98
C ASN A 247 -30.26 8.27 -15.27
N LYS A 248 -29.97 8.64 -16.53
CA LYS A 248 -28.65 9.18 -16.87
C LYS A 248 -28.57 10.63 -16.44
N ALA A 249 -27.45 11.00 -15.84
CA ALA A 249 -27.12 12.38 -15.59
C ALA A 249 -27.08 13.17 -16.91
N GLU A 250 -27.56 14.36 -16.92
CA GLU A 250 -27.31 15.29 -18.03
C GLU A 250 -25.84 15.68 -18.05
N LYS A 251 -25.37 16.20 -19.20
CA LYS A 251 -23.94 16.54 -19.40
C LYS A 251 -23.40 17.69 -18.51
N ASP A 252 -24.14 18.16 -17.53
CA ASP A 252 -23.68 19.16 -16.57
C ASP A 252 -23.09 18.45 -15.35
N HIS A 253 -21.80 18.69 -15.08
CA HIS A 253 -21.07 18.11 -13.97
C HIS A 253 -21.70 18.31 -12.59
N ARG A 254 -22.33 19.48 -12.36
CA ARG A 254 -23.04 19.76 -11.10
C ARG A 254 -24.21 18.80 -10.92
N PHE A 255 -24.79 18.36 -12.01
CA PHE A 255 -25.90 17.43 -12.00
C PHE A 255 -25.45 16.00 -11.71
N ILE A 256 -24.24 15.62 -12.10
CA ILE A 256 -23.66 14.32 -11.76
C ILE A 256 -23.45 14.23 -10.25
N ILE A 257 -22.87 15.26 -9.63
CA ILE A 257 -22.65 15.32 -8.18
C ILE A 257 -23.98 15.30 -7.42
N GLU A 258 -24.99 16.08 -7.86
CA GLU A 258 -26.29 16.10 -7.23
C GLU A 258 -27.07 14.78 -7.40
N LYS A 259 -26.91 14.09 -8.54
CA LYS A 259 -27.57 12.80 -8.80
C LYS A 259 -26.92 11.60 -8.13
N TYR A 260 -25.66 11.68 -7.81
CA TYR A 260 -24.96 10.67 -7.02
C TYR A 260 -24.98 11.01 -5.53
N SER A 261 -25.88 11.88 -5.08
CA SER A 261 -26.16 12.07 -3.66
C SER A 261 -26.57 10.74 -3.02
N THR A 262 -26.35 10.63 -1.72
CA THR A 262 -26.52 9.43 -0.88
C THR A 262 -27.75 8.57 -1.13
N SER A 263 -28.79 9.10 -1.77
CA SER A 263 -30.03 8.37 -2.09
C SER A 263 -30.01 7.59 -3.41
N GLU A 264 -28.99 7.75 -4.27
CA GLU A 264 -28.97 7.21 -5.64
C GLU A 264 -27.76 6.29 -5.96
N ILE A 265 -26.80 6.17 -5.05
CA ILE A 265 -25.69 5.22 -5.10
C ILE A 265 -26.10 3.89 -4.49
#